data_0eea31f8079f14589fab33b0c6135b64
#
_entry.id   0eea31f8079f14589fab33b0c6135b64
#
_cell.length_a   1.000
_cell.length_b   1.000
_cell.length_c   1.000
_cell.angle_alpha   90.00
_cell.angle_beta   90.00
_cell.angle_gamma   90.00
#
_symmetry.space_group_name_H-M   'P 1'
#
loop_
_entity.id
_entity.type
_entity.pdbx_description
1 polymer ?
#
loop_
_entity_poly.entity_id
_entity_poly.type
_entity_poly.pdbx_seq_one_letter_code
_entity_poly.pdbx_strand_id
1 'polypeptide(L)'
;MSEHRWTNEFLDSLREQGDPYADETVAKMIQDGTVQHAGELFKKLRSNDDIIADKHFPELKEFIAKTKKLPDGVDLERIERGEEAFMRNAFPACIALLCKSLPEGYAAPNLSLILNISKNLERHPYARLIAVLQLVINVGALRGFEAEGRAVITAQKVRLLHAGIRHIADKYLPEYRKRYQVPVNHEDMLATIMGFSLLVITGLQNLDVALTDQEAEDVMYVWCVFALMCGIHPPNEPNSMAYIPSSVADAKAFYAEFGKRHYTTAKENPDGVELTRANIKMLKHMIPWPLRLLGLGTIVPVYVVHLVGIEGAKRVGVRPVWGHPLLKASVFAITRGITFVWRKLNTVDDSADGNVHRTFSNIAMQFLVDQKFGGQVEFTIPVTLQNLHNMVKTP
;
A
#
# COMPACT_ATOMS: atom_id res chain seq x y z
N MET A 1 4.59 17.67 28.94
CA MET A 1 3.60 17.57 27.84
C MET A 1 4.43 17.78 26.59
N SER A 2 4.75 16.74 25.83
CA SER A 2 5.41 16.92 24.54
C SER A 2 4.45 17.69 23.63
N GLU A 3 4.90 18.83 23.10
CA GLU A 3 4.17 19.54 22.07
C GLU A 3 3.77 18.52 20.97
N HIS A 4 2.51 18.55 20.61
CA HIS A 4 1.97 17.59 19.64
C HIS A 4 2.65 17.85 18.30
N ARG A 5 3.54 16.95 17.86
CA ARG A 5 4.37 17.10 16.65
C ARG A 5 3.54 17.36 15.38
N TRP A 6 2.36 16.77 15.28
CA TRP A 6 1.52 16.79 14.07
C TRP A 6 0.56 17.98 14.08
N THR A 7 1.12 19.21 14.13
CA THR A 7 0.33 20.44 14.03
C THR A 7 -0.15 20.67 12.59
N ASN A 8 -1.19 21.50 12.43
CA ASN A 8 -1.70 21.84 11.10
C ASN A 8 -0.60 22.48 10.24
N GLU A 9 0.21 23.38 10.82
CA GLU A 9 1.30 24.07 10.11
C GLU A 9 2.35 23.07 9.61
N PHE A 10 2.71 22.09 10.43
CA PHE A 10 3.64 21.04 10.02
C PHE A 10 3.05 20.15 8.92
N LEU A 11 1.81 19.71 9.07
CA LEU A 11 1.12 18.90 8.07
C LEU A 11 0.93 19.66 6.74
N ASP A 12 0.62 20.97 6.81
CA ASP A 12 0.55 21.81 5.60
C ASP A 12 1.90 21.90 4.90
N SER A 13 3.00 22.00 5.65
CA SER A 13 4.35 21.98 5.07
C SER A 13 4.67 20.66 4.33
N LEU A 14 4.17 19.53 4.82
CA LEU A 14 4.31 18.23 4.14
C LEU A 14 3.49 18.17 2.84
N ARG A 15 2.37 18.89 2.77
CA ARG A 15 1.53 18.95 1.57
C ARG A 15 2.14 19.75 0.44
N GLU A 16 3.05 20.64 0.75
CA GLU A 16 3.81 21.43 -0.24
C GLU A 16 4.97 20.64 -0.86
N GLN A 17 5.27 19.47 -0.35
CA GLN A 17 6.43 18.67 -0.73
C GLN A 17 6.03 17.43 -1.54
N GLY A 18 6.76 17.19 -2.63
CA GLY A 18 6.72 15.96 -3.43
C GLY A 18 8.08 15.28 -3.42
N ASP A 19 8.44 14.69 -4.56
CA ASP A 19 9.75 14.05 -4.78
C ASP A 19 10.46 14.74 -5.95
N PRO A 20 11.20 15.84 -5.71
CA PRO A 20 11.82 16.62 -6.78
C PRO A 20 12.77 15.79 -7.64
N TYR A 21 13.49 14.84 -7.05
CA TYR A 21 14.45 14.02 -7.80
C TYR A 21 13.75 13.05 -8.76
N ALA A 22 12.67 12.40 -8.33
CA ALA A 22 11.89 11.56 -9.21
C ALA A 22 11.14 12.38 -10.27
N ASP A 23 10.65 13.58 -9.91
CA ASP A 23 9.97 14.50 -10.83
C ASP A 23 10.90 14.96 -11.94
N GLU A 24 12.14 15.36 -11.60
CA GLU A 24 13.17 15.75 -12.58
C GLU A 24 13.54 14.57 -13.49
N THR A 25 13.72 13.36 -12.92
CA THR A 25 14.02 12.15 -13.68
C THR A 25 12.94 11.88 -14.71
N VAL A 26 11.67 11.88 -14.29
CA VAL A 26 10.53 11.63 -15.20
C VAL A 26 10.40 12.75 -16.23
N ALA A 27 10.60 14.01 -15.87
CA ALA A 27 10.56 15.13 -16.81
C ALA A 27 11.61 14.99 -17.92
N LYS A 28 12.84 14.62 -17.59
CA LYS A 28 13.90 14.34 -18.56
C LYS A 28 13.52 13.16 -19.46
N MET A 29 13.04 12.06 -18.89
CA MET A 29 12.59 10.89 -19.66
C MET A 29 11.44 11.23 -20.62
N ILE A 30 10.55 12.15 -20.27
CA ILE A 30 9.47 12.62 -21.15
C ILE A 30 10.08 13.43 -22.31
N GLN A 31 11.00 14.34 -22.01
CA GLN A 31 11.69 15.18 -23.00
C GLN A 31 12.45 14.34 -24.03
N ASP A 32 13.12 13.29 -23.58
CA ASP A 32 13.92 12.40 -24.41
C ASP A 32 13.10 11.28 -25.08
N GLY A 33 11.79 11.21 -24.80
CA GLY A 33 10.90 10.18 -25.37
C GLY A 33 11.15 8.76 -24.85
N THR A 34 11.92 8.61 -23.77
CA THR A 34 12.31 7.30 -23.22
C THR A 34 11.33 6.75 -22.20
N VAL A 35 10.44 7.54 -21.66
CA VAL A 35 9.50 7.18 -20.58
C VAL A 35 8.62 5.97 -20.91
N GLN A 36 8.24 5.80 -22.17
CA GLN A 36 7.39 4.68 -22.61
C GLN A 36 8.09 3.32 -22.50
N HIS A 37 9.41 3.29 -22.49
CA HIS A 37 10.22 2.08 -22.40
C HIS A 37 10.62 1.72 -20.96
N ALA A 38 10.32 2.59 -19.97
CA ALA A 38 10.65 2.35 -18.57
C ALA A 38 10.09 1.02 -18.06
N GLY A 39 8.88 0.66 -18.48
CA GLY A 39 8.24 -0.61 -18.11
C GLY A 39 9.04 -1.84 -18.50
N GLU A 40 9.59 -1.86 -19.72
CA GLU A 40 10.40 -2.98 -20.21
C GLU A 40 11.70 -3.14 -19.42
N LEU A 41 12.31 -1.99 -19.02
CA LEU A 41 13.50 -2.01 -18.18
C LEU A 41 13.20 -2.55 -16.79
N PHE A 42 12.12 -2.07 -16.18
CA PHE A 42 11.73 -2.56 -14.85
C PHE A 42 11.28 -4.02 -14.83
N LYS A 43 10.88 -4.59 -15.95
CA LYS A 43 10.64 -6.06 -16.07
C LYS A 43 11.94 -6.85 -15.92
N LYS A 44 13.07 -6.29 -16.36
CA LYS A 44 14.40 -6.92 -16.25
C LYS A 44 14.96 -6.86 -14.82
N LEU A 45 14.51 -5.90 -14.01
CA LEU A 45 14.92 -5.75 -12.63
C LEU A 45 14.05 -6.63 -11.73
N ARG A 46 14.63 -7.75 -11.25
CA ARG A 46 13.95 -8.76 -10.45
C ARG A 46 14.30 -8.71 -8.97
N SER A 47 15.44 -8.09 -8.64
CA SER A 47 15.97 -7.97 -7.29
C SER A 47 16.56 -6.58 -7.03
N ASN A 48 16.81 -6.26 -5.77
CA ASN A 48 17.39 -4.97 -5.35
C ASN A 48 18.81 -4.76 -5.92
N ASP A 49 19.52 -5.84 -6.24
CA ASP A 49 20.89 -5.78 -6.76
C ASP A 49 20.99 -5.72 -8.28
N ASP A 50 19.90 -5.92 -8.97
CA ASP A 50 19.90 -5.84 -10.42
C ASP A 50 20.34 -4.46 -10.91
N ILE A 51 21.03 -4.45 -12.06
CA ILE A 51 21.60 -3.25 -12.67
C ILE A 51 21.01 -3.05 -14.06
N ILE A 52 20.70 -1.83 -14.43
CA ILE A 52 20.37 -1.48 -15.80
C ILE A 52 21.67 -1.37 -16.61
N ALA A 53 21.92 -2.38 -17.47
CA ALA A 53 23.05 -2.37 -18.38
C ALA A 53 22.81 -1.52 -19.64
N ASP A 54 21.54 -1.16 -19.91
CA ASP A 54 21.14 -0.43 -21.13
C ASP A 54 21.63 1.02 -21.07
N LYS A 55 22.35 1.44 -22.13
CA LYS A 55 22.95 2.77 -22.24
C LYS A 55 21.94 3.84 -22.72
N HIS A 56 20.75 3.42 -23.18
CA HIS A 56 19.73 4.32 -23.74
C HIS A 56 18.89 5.03 -22.68
N PHE A 57 19.13 4.77 -21.39
CA PHE A 57 18.35 5.33 -20.28
C PHE A 57 19.25 5.86 -19.17
N PRO A 58 20.08 6.86 -19.45
CA PRO A 58 21.06 7.36 -18.49
C PRO A 58 20.39 7.94 -17.22
N GLU A 59 19.27 8.64 -17.34
CA GLU A 59 18.54 9.24 -16.23
C GLU A 59 17.97 8.18 -15.28
N LEU A 60 17.35 7.15 -15.85
CA LEU A 60 16.80 6.04 -15.07
C LEU A 60 17.89 5.22 -14.39
N LYS A 61 19.01 5.00 -15.10
CA LYS A 61 20.17 4.31 -14.53
C LYS A 61 20.76 5.10 -13.36
N GLU A 62 20.91 6.41 -13.52
CA GLU A 62 21.40 7.29 -12.47
C GLU A 62 20.45 7.30 -11.25
N PHE A 63 19.14 7.41 -11.50
CA PHE A 63 18.12 7.37 -10.46
C PHE A 63 18.20 6.08 -9.65
N ILE A 64 18.25 4.92 -10.32
CA ILE A 64 18.32 3.62 -9.66
C ILE A 64 19.63 3.49 -8.86
N ALA A 65 20.77 3.89 -9.42
CA ALA A 65 22.06 3.81 -8.74
C ALA A 65 22.10 4.68 -7.47
N LYS A 66 21.57 5.91 -7.53
CA LYS A 66 21.54 6.85 -6.39
C LYS A 66 20.55 6.48 -5.30
N THR A 67 19.48 5.78 -5.65
CA THR A 67 18.39 5.42 -4.71
C THR A 67 18.43 3.95 -4.28
N LYS A 68 19.47 3.21 -4.65
CA LYS A 68 19.64 1.79 -4.33
C LYS A 68 20.04 1.54 -2.87
N LYS A 69 20.87 2.41 -2.31
CA LYS A 69 21.41 2.24 -0.96
C LYS A 69 20.31 2.45 0.09
N LEU A 70 20.25 1.54 1.06
CA LEU A 70 19.46 1.77 2.26
C LEU A 70 19.96 3.01 3.01
N PRO A 71 19.07 3.77 3.65
CA PRO A 71 19.45 4.90 4.47
C PRO A 71 20.45 4.52 5.57
N ASP A 72 21.37 5.43 5.92
CA ASP A 72 22.32 5.19 6.97
C ASP A 72 21.60 5.07 8.33
N GLY A 73 22.04 4.14 9.18
CA GLY A 73 21.47 3.91 10.51
C GLY A 73 20.20 3.04 10.53
N VAL A 74 19.82 2.42 9.41
CA VAL A 74 18.73 1.44 9.39
C VAL A 74 19.12 0.20 10.20
N ASP A 75 18.25 -0.20 11.12
CA ASP A 75 18.36 -1.40 11.94
C ASP A 75 17.80 -2.62 11.19
N LEU A 76 18.71 -3.40 10.60
CA LEU A 76 18.34 -4.58 9.80
C LEU A 76 17.75 -5.71 10.63
N GLU A 77 18.16 -5.89 11.89
CA GLU A 77 17.58 -6.90 12.78
C GLU A 77 16.13 -6.56 13.12
N ARG A 78 15.84 -5.28 13.27
CA ARG A 78 14.48 -4.79 13.49
C ARG A 78 13.60 -5.00 12.26
N ILE A 79 14.15 -4.81 11.04
CA ILE A 79 13.46 -5.12 9.78
C ILE A 79 13.13 -6.61 9.74
N GLU A 80 14.11 -7.48 9.98
CA GLU A 80 13.92 -8.94 9.93
C GLU A 80 12.81 -9.40 10.87
N ARG A 81 12.83 -8.96 12.14
CA ARG A 81 11.75 -9.26 13.10
C ARG A 81 10.38 -8.75 12.64
N GLY A 82 10.32 -7.56 12.05
CA GLY A 82 9.07 -6.99 11.51
C GLY A 82 8.54 -7.77 10.31
N GLU A 83 9.41 -8.17 9.39
CA GLU A 83 9.08 -9.02 8.25
C GLU A 83 8.57 -10.40 8.71
N GLU A 84 9.22 -11.03 9.70
CA GLU A 84 8.78 -12.30 10.29
C GLU A 84 7.39 -12.17 10.93
N ALA A 85 7.19 -11.13 11.75
CA ALA A 85 5.91 -10.89 12.40
C ALA A 85 4.78 -10.65 11.38
N PHE A 86 5.08 -9.89 10.31
CA PHE A 86 4.14 -9.67 9.21
C PHE A 86 3.82 -10.97 8.46
N MET A 87 4.83 -11.71 8.02
CA MET A 87 4.66 -12.94 7.24
C MET A 87 3.93 -14.04 8.02
N ARG A 88 4.19 -14.16 9.32
CA ARG A 88 3.45 -15.08 10.20
C ARG A 88 1.95 -14.78 10.24
N ASN A 89 1.57 -13.53 10.02
CA ASN A 89 0.19 -13.06 10.03
C ASN A 89 -0.29 -12.57 8.66
N ALA A 90 0.36 -12.96 7.56
CA ALA A 90 0.13 -12.40 6.21
C ALA A 90 -1.34 -12.52 5.76
N PHE A 91 -1.99 -13.67 6.01
CA PHE A 91 -3.38 -13.85 5.61
C PHE A 91 -4.36 -12.89 6.33
N PRO A 92 -4.42 -12.82 7.68
CA PRO A 92 -5.27 -11.84 8.35
C PRO A 92 -4.82 -10.39 8.09
N ALA A 93 -3.53 -10.13 7.86
CA ALA A 93 -3.04 -8.82 7.44
C ALA A 93 -3.62 -8.40 6.08
N CYS A 94 -3.73 -9.32 5.12
CA CYS A 94 -4.42 -9.05 3.85
C CYS A 94 -5.90 -8.73 4.05
N ILE A 95 -6.61 -9.41 4.95
CA ILE A 95 -8.01 -9.08 5.29
C ILE A 95 -8.08 -7.66 5.86
N ALA A 96 -7.19 -7.32 6.81
CA ALA A 96 -7.11 -5.98 7.40
C ALA A 96 -6.82 -4.92 6.31
N LEU A 97 -5.87 -5.17 5.44
CA LEU A 97 -5.54 -4.28 4.32
C LEU A 97 -6.76 -4.03 3.42
N LEU A 98 -7.42 -5.10 2.99
CA LEU A 98 -8.49 -5.01 1.99
C LEU A 98 -9.83 -4.52 2.57
N CYS A 99 -10.12 -4.83 3.83
CA CYS A 99 -11.40 -4.54 4.47
C CYS A 99 -11.33 -3.35 5.46
N LYS A 100 -10.13 -2.90 5.87
CA LYS A 100 -9.92 -1.72 6.71
C LYS A 100 -9.15 -0.63 5.98
N SER A 101 -7.88 -0.91 5.66
CA SER A 101 -6.94 0.11 5.19
C SER A 101 -7.39 0.79 3.91
N LEU A 102 -7.78 0.02 2.89
CA LEU A 102 -8.24 0.59 1.63
C LEU A 102 -9.54 1.39 1.79
N PRO A 103 -10.63 0.87 2.39
CA PRO A 103 -11.84 1.65 2.61
C PRO A 103 -11.61 2.90 3.45
N GLU A 104 -10.77 2.82 4.50
CA GLU A 104 -10.49 3.95 5.38
C GLU A 104 -9.68 5.04 4.65
N GLY A 105 -8.68 4.67 3.85
CA GLY A 105 -7.97 5.60 2.97
C GLY A 105 -8.88 6.27 1.93
N TYR A 106 -9.87 5.54 1.42
CA TYR A 106 -10.83 6.11 0.47
C TYR A 106 -11.81 7.13 1.10
N ALA A 107 -11.87 7.26 2.43
CA ALA A 107 -12.65 8.29 3.10
C ALA A 107 -12.08 9.72 2.91
N ALA A 108 -10.84 9.85 2.44
CA ALA A 108 -10.15 11.11 2.19
C ALA A 108 -10.27 11.50 0.69
N PRO A 109 -10.95 12.61 0.34
CA PRO A 109 -11.13 13.05 -1.05
C PRO A 109 -9.83 13.32 -1.81
N ASN A 110 -8.81 13.87 -1.13
CA ASN A 110 -7.48 14.11 -1.70
C ASN A 110 -6.83 12.80 -2.19
N LEU A 111 -6.98 11.70 -1.45
CA LEU A 111 -6.48 10.38 -1.86
C LEU A 111 -7.37 9.75 -2.93
N SER A 112 -8.68 9.71 -2.70
CA SER A 112 -9.61 9.02 -3.59
C SER A 112 -9.68 9.65 -4.98
N LEU A 113 -9.60 10.98 -5.11
CA LEU A 113 -9.58 11.67 -6.40
C LEU A 113 -8.36 11.27 -7.25
N ILE A 114 -7.17 11.28 -6.66
CA ILE A 114 -5.94 10.83 -7.35
C ILE A 114 -6.04 9.35 -7.72
N LEU A 115 -6.52 8.53 -6.81
CA LEU A 115 -6.69 7.11 -7.04
C LEU A 115 -7.73 6.81 -8.14
N ASN A 116 -8.75 7.66 -8.30
CA ASN A 116 -9.81 7.49 -9.29
C ASN A 116 -9.52 8.18 -10.63
N ILE A 117 -8.47 9.02 -10.73
CA ILE A 117 -8.13 9.73 -11.97
C ILE A 117 -7.96 8.77 -13.17
N SER A 118 -7.45 7.59 -12.93
CA SER A 118 -7.27 6.56 -13.96
C SER A 118 -8.54 5.77 -14.26
N LYS A 119 -9.53 5.81 -13.37
CA LYS A 119 -10.68 4.89 -13.36
C LYS A 119 -10.33 3.40 -13.48
N ASN A 120 -9.07 3.07 -13.19
CA ASN A 120 -8.56 1.71 -13.33
C ASN A 120 -9.18 0.74 -12.32
N LEU A 121 -9.55 1.23 -11.12
CA LEU A 121 -10.21 0.37 -10.15
C LEU A 121 -11.63 0.00 -10.60
N GLU A 122 -12.31 0.89 -11.34
CA GLU A 122 -13.62 0.60 -11.93
C GLU A 122 -13.50 -0.39 -13.08
N ARG A 123 -12.54 -0.15 -14.00
CA ARG A 123 -12.35 -0.91 -15.23
C ARG A 123 -11.58 -2.21 -15.03
N HIS A 124 -10.55 -2.16 -14.17
CA HIS A 124 -9.61 -3.26 -13.91
C HIS A 124 -9.34 -3.45 -12.41
N PRO A 125 -10.39 -3.69 -11.58
CA PRO A 125 -10.25 -3.72 -10.12
C PRO A 125 -9.26 -4.77 -9.63
N TYR A 126 -9.21 -5.92 -10.30
CA TYR A 126 -8.32 -7.01 -9.94
C TYR A 126 -6.84 -6.62 -10.09
N ALA A 127 -6.46 -6.10 -11.24
CA ALA A 127 -5.07 -5.82 -11.53
C ALA A 127 -4.49 -4.72 -10.63
N ARG A 128 -5.29 -3.70 -10.31
CA ARG A 128 -4.88 -2.66 -9.37
C ARG A 128 -4.67 -3.21 -7.96
N LEU A 129 -5.59 -4.06 -7.51
CA LEU A 129 -5.46 -4.65 -6.19
C LEU A 129 -4.28 -5.59 -6.08
N ILE A 130 -4.00 -6.34 -7.15
CA ILE A 130 -2.81 -7.20 -7.23
C ILE A 130 -1.54 -6.38 -7.19
N ALA A 131 -1.51 -5.22 -7.84
CA ALA A 131 -0.36 -4.31 -7.73
C ALA A 131 -0.14 -3.86 -6.28
N VAL A 132 -1.20 -3.57 -5.53
CA VAL A 132 -1.10 -3.25 -4.10
C VAL A 132 -0.64 -4.46 -3.28
N LEU A 133 -1.19 -5.64 -3.51
CA LEU A 133 -0.76 -6.87 -2.83
C LEU A 133 0.70 -7.21 -3.17
N GLN A 134 1.09 -7.05 -4.44
CA GLN A 134 2.48 -7.27 -4.85
C GLN A 134 3.45 -6.31 -4.15
N LEU A 135 3.08 -5.02 -4.00
CA LEU A 135 3.84 -4.06 -3.22
C LEU A 135 4.00 -4.54 -1.77
N VAL A 136 2.90 -4.92 -1.14
CA VAL A 136 2.89 -5.38 0.26
C VAL A 136 3.76 -6.62 0.45
N ILE A 137 3.69 -7.58 -0.49
CA ILE A 137 4.55 -8.77 -0.47
C ILE A 137 6.02 -8.38 -0.65
N ASN A 138 6.32 -7.54 -1.62
CA ASN A 138 7.71 -7.15 -1.91
C ASN A 138 8.37 -6.43 -0.73
N VAL A 139 7.60 -5.68 0.06
CA VAL A 139 8.08 -4.92 1.22
C VAL A 139 8.07 -5.75 2.50
N GLY A 140 7.02 -6.54 2.72
CA GLY A 140 6.83 -7.31 3.96
C GLY A 140 7.37 -8.74 3.90
N ALA A 141 7.89 -9.20 2.75
CA ALA A 141 8.50 -10.53 2.65
C ALA A 141 9.84 -10.59 3.36
N LEU A 142 10.17 -11.76 3.91
CA LEU A 142 11.47 -12.00 4.52
C LEU A 142 12.62 -11.62 3.57
N ARG A 143 13.58 -10.83 4.09
CA ARG A 143 14.73 -10.32 3.36
C ARG A 143 14.34 -9.37 2.19
N GLY A 144 13.18 -8.70 2.32
CA GLY A 144 12.68 -7.79 1.28
C GLY A 144 13.65 -6.66 0.95
N PHE A 145 14.41 -6.18 1.93
CA PHE A 145 15.40 -5.10 1.79
C PHE A 145 16.82 -5.58 1.47
N GLU A 146 17.09 -6.87 1.50
CA GLU A 146 18.39 -7.42 1.11
C GLU A 146 18.61 -7.42 -0.42
N ALA A 147 19.82 -7.79 -0.85
CA ALA A 147 20.24 -7.81 -2.24
C ALA A 147 19.28 -8.56 -3.18
N GLU A 148 18.83 -9.74 -2.78
CA GLU A 148 17.89 -10.59 -3.53
C GLU A 148 16.44 -10.21 -3.33
N GLY A 149 16.15 -9.30 -2.39
CA GLY A 149 14.81 -8.79 -2.08
C GLY A 149 14.27 -7.86 -3.17
N ARG A 150 13.10 -7.28 -2.91
CA ARG A 150 12.38 -6.42 -3.87
C ARG A 150 11.88 -5.10 -3.27
N ALA A 151 12.10 -4.84 -1.99
CA ALA A 151 11.56 -3.65 -1.35
C ALA A 151 12.16 -2.36 -1.93
N VAL A 152 13.49 -2.34 -2.15
CA VAL A 152 14.21 -1.17 -2.69
C VAL A 152 13.73 -0.83 -4.10
N ILE A 153 13.73 -1.82 -4.99
CA ILE A 153 13.28 -1.60 -6.36
C ILE A 153 11.78 -1.27 -6.44
N THR A 154 10.99 -1.76 -5.50
CA THR A 154 9.58 -1.38 -5.38
C THR A 154 9.43 0.08 -4.99
N ALA A 155 10.22 0.58 -4.02
CA ALA A 155 10.24 2.00 -3.67
C ALA A 155 10.63 2.88 -4.88
N GLN A 156 11.65 2.49 -5.62
CA GLN A 156 12.09 3.19 -6.84
C GLN A 156 10.97 3.28 -7.89
N LYS A 157 10.29 2.15 -8.15
CA LYS A 157 9.12 2.10 -9.04
C LYS A 157 8.00 3.02 -8.57
N VAL A 158 7.68 2.99 -7.27
CA VAL A 158 6.64 3.82 -6.67
C VAL A 158 6.97 5.30 -6.80
N ARG A 159 8.21 5.72 -6.56
CA ARG A 159 8.65 7.11 -6.73
C ARG A 159 8.42 7.62 -8.15
N LEU A 160 8.87 6.87 -9.15
CA LEU A 160 8.70 7.25 -10.56
C LEU A 160 7.23 7.21 -11.00
N LEU A 161 6.44 6.24 -10.50
CA LEU A 161 5.00 6.20 -10.71
C LEU A 161 4.33 7.46 -10.16
N HIS A 162 4.66 7.84 -8.93
CA HIS A 162 4.12 9.03 -8.28
C HIS A 162 4.52 10.32 -9.01
N ALA A 163 5.76 10.41 -9.51
CA ALA A 163 6.19 11.53 -10.36
C ALA A 163 5.37 11.61 -11.65
N GLY A 164 5.12 10.49 -12.32
CA GLY A 164 4.23 10.47 -13.49
C GLY A 164 2.79 10.88 -13.16
N ILE A 165 2.27 10.45 -12.00
CA ILE A 165 0.93 10.85 -11.54
C ILE A 165 0.88 12.35 -11.23
N ARG A 166 1.92 12.94 -10.59
CA ARG A 166 2.00 14.40 -10.38
C ARG A 166 1.96 15.15 -11.70
N HIS A 167 2.76 14.70 -12.67
CA HIS A 167 2.77 15.30 -14.01
C HIS A 167 1.37 15.27 -14.67
N ILE A 168 0.65 14.15 -14.59
CA ILE A 168 -0.71 14.03 -15.13
C ILE A 168 -1.70 14.92 -14.34
N ALA A 169 -1.64 14.88 -13.02
CA ALA A 169 -2.56 15.64 -12.18
C ALA A 169 -2.40 17.14 -12.42
N ASP A 170 -1.18 17.64 -12.55
CA ASP A 170 -0.90 19.03 -12.87
C ASP A 170 -1.46 19.45 -14.24
N LYS A 171 -1.42 18.54 -15.20
CA LYS A 171 -1.89 18.82 -16.57
C LYS A 171 -3.42 18.71 -16.70
N TYR A 172 -4.04 17.73 -16.04
CA TYR A 172 -5.46 17.38 -16.28
C TYR A 172 -6.38 17.69 -15.10
N LEU A 173 -5.83 17.99 -13.92
CA LEU A 173 -6.58 18.37 -12.72
C LEU A 173 -6.03 19.68 -12.12
N PRO A 174 -6.06 20.82 -12.84
CA PRO A 174 -5.46 22.08 -12.37
C PRO A 174 -6.07 22.57 -11.04
N GLU A 175 -7.34 22.25 -10.78
CA GLU A 175 -8.02 22.61 -9.53
C GLU A 175 -7.53 21.76 -8.32
N TYR A 176 -6.86 20.62 -8.56
CA TYR A 176 -6.35 19.81 -7.48
C TYR A 176 -5.36 20.56 -6.61
N ARG A 177 -4.36 21.23 -7.23
CA ARG A 177 -3.35 22.02 -6.49
C ARG A 177 -3.96 23.15 -5.66
N LYS A 178 -5.01 23.79 -6.17
CA LYS A 178 -5.70 24.85 -5.44
C LYS A 178 -6.40 24.35 -4.19
N ARG A 179 -6.91 23.11 -4.23
CA ARG A 179 -7.68 22.53 -3.15
C ARG A 179 -6.85 21.67 -2.22
N TYR A 180 -5.89 20.93 -2.74
CA TYR A 180 -5.17 19.87 -2.04
C TYR A 180 -3.64 20.01 -2.13
N GLN A 181 -3.12 21.13 -2.64
CA GLN A 181 -1.69 21.41 -2.83
C GLN A 181 -1.00 20.42 -3.79
N VAL A 182 0.22 19.96 -3.50
CA VAL A 182 0.96 19.08 -4.40
C VAL A 182 0.27 17.71 -4.50
N PRO A 183 -0.02 17.19 -5.69
CA PRO A 183 -0.54 15.82 -5.82
C PRO A 183 0.47 14.80 -5.32
N VAL A 184 0.00 13.79 -4.59
CA VAL A 184 0.88 12.74 -4.02
C VAL A 184 2.00 13.37 -3.19
N ASN A 185 1.64 14.29 -2.31
CA ASN A 185 2.54 14.98 -1.38
C ASN A 185 2.95 14.08 -0.20
N HIS A 186 3.87 14.56 0.64
CA HIS A 186 4.39 13.76 1.74
C HIS A 186 3.34 13.42 2.80
N GLU A 187 2.36 14.30 3.11
CA GLU A 187 1.28 13.96 4.05
C GLU A 187 0.41 12.82 3.48
N ASP A 188 -0.01 12.92 2.21
CA ASP A 188 -0.83 11.91 1.55
C ASP A 188 -0.10 10.57 1.42
N MET A 189 1.20 10.60 1.09
CA MET A 189 2.04 9.41 1.03
C MET A 189 2.19 8.77 2.42
N LEU A 190 2.43 9.57 3.44
CA LEU A 190 2.57 9.09 4.81
C LEU A 190 1.28 8.45 5.32
N ALA A 191 0.13 9.07 5.06
CA ALA A 191 -1.17 8.48 5.38
C ALA A 191 -1.40 7.14 4.67
N THR A 192 -0.93 7.01 3.42
CA THR A 192 -0.98 5.76 2.67
C THR A 192 -0.06 4.69 3.30
N ILE A 193 1.14 5.07 3.74
CA ILE A 193 2.05 4.17 4.49
C ILE A 193 1.40 3.71 5.80
N MET A 194 0.69 4.60 6.51
CA MET A 194 -0.08 4.19 7.69
C MET A 194 -1.18 3.18 7.34
N GLY A 195 -1.71 3.23 6.14
CA GLY A 195 -2.62 2.21 5.61
C GLY A 195 -1.98 0.81 5.56
N PHE A 196 -0.70 0.72 5.19
CA PHE A 196 0.02 -0.56 5.11
C PHE A 196 0.59 -1.03 6.46
N SER A 197 0.79 -0.14 7.40
CA SER A 197 1.38 -0.40 8.71
C SER A 197 0.35 -0.32 9.84
N LEU A 198 0.07 0.87 10.34
CA LEU A 198 -0.80 1.14 11.48
C LEU A 198 -2.19 0.51 11.33
N LEU A 199 -2.83 0.69 10.15
CA LEU A 199 -4.19 0.19 9.95
C LEU A 199 -4.22 -1.34 9.80
N VAL A 200 -3.15 -1.95 9.30
CA VAL A 200 -3.00 -3.40 9.31
C VAL A 200 -2.80 -3.90 10.75
N ILE A 201 -1.91 -3.29 11.52
CA ILE A 201 -1.67 -3.63 12.95
C ILE A 201 -2.98 -3.54 13.74
N THR A 202 -3.69 -2.41 13.65
CA THR A 202 -4.97 -2.23 14.36
C THR A 202 -6.08 -3.13 13.79
N GLY A 203 -6.04 -3.43 12.51
CA GLY A 203 -6.94 -4.40 11.88
C GLY A 203 -6.72 -5.82 12.40
N LEU A 204 -5.47 -6.25 12.58
CA LEU A 204 -5.13 -7.52 13.21
C LEU A 204 -5.68 -7.59 14.65
N GLN A 205 -5.48 -6.53 15.44
CA GLN A 205 -6.06 -6.43 16.79
C GLN A 205 -7.58 -6.56 16.77
N ASN A 206 -8.26 -5.90 15.84
CA ASN A 206 -9.71 -6.00 15.67
C ASN A 206 -10.19 -7.40 15.21
N LEU A 207 -9.30 -8.20 14.62
CA LEU A 207 -9.55 -9.58 14.24
C LEU A 207 -9.15 -10.59 15.34
N ASP A 208 -8.81 -10.13 16.55
CA ASP A 208 -8.27 -10.93 17.64
C ASP A 208 -6.97 -11.68 17.27
N VAL A 209 -6.19 -11.12 16.36
CA VAL A 209 -4.86 -11.62 16.02
C VAL A 209 -3.84 -10.84 16.84
N ALA A 210 -3.33 -11.49 17.90
CA ALA A 210 -2.37 -10.84 18.79
C ALA A 210 -1.01 -10.65 18.10
N LEU A 211 -0.54 -9.41 18.09
CA LEU A 211 0.86 -9.03 17.97
C LEU A 211 1.32 -8.57 19.36
N THR A 212 2.55 -8.88 19.74
CA THR A 212 3.17 -8.21 20.88
C THR A 212 3.41 -6.74 20.54
N ASP A 213 3.59 -5.89 21.55
CA ASP A 213 3.91 -4.47 21.31
C ASP A 213 5.21 -4.32 20.51
N GLN A 214 6.22 -5.18 20.78
CA GLN A 214 7.48 -5.18 20.03
C GLN A 214 7.27 -5.57 18.57
N GLU A 215 6.49 -6.60 18.28
CA GLU A 215 6.17 -7.01 16.92
C GLU A 215 5.42 -5.90 16.16
N ALA A 216 4.50 -5.21 16.82
CA ALA A 216 3.77 -4.10 16.21
C ALA A 216 4.73 -2.93 15.86
N GLU A 217 5.66 -2.60 16.77
CA GLU A 217 6.69 -1.59 16.53
C GLU A 217 7.67 -2.00 15.43
N ASP A 218 8.05 -3.28 15.33
CA ASP A 218 8.97 -3.76 14.32
C ASP A 218 8.29 -3.84 12.93
N VAL A 219 7.02 -4.27 12.85
CA VAL A 219 6.21 -4.17 11.62
C VAL A 219 6.07 -2.72 11.17
N MET A 220 5.80 -1.80 12.10
CA MET A 220 5.72 -0.38 11.81
C MET A 220 7.04 0.14 11.25
N TYR A 221 8.18 -0.26 11.81
CA TYR A 221 9.52 0.16 11.39
C TYR A 221 9.84 -0.24 9.95
N VAL A 222 9.49 -1.45 9.53
CA VAL A 222 9.63 -1.89 8.12
C VAL A 222 9.01 -0.88 7.16
N TRP A 223 7.79 -0.42 7.46
CA TRP A 223 7.08 0.55 6.63
C TRP A 223 7.63 1.97 6.77
N CYS A 224 8.20 2.34 7.92
CA CYS A 224 8.91 3.61 8.10
C CYS A 224 10.17 3.68 7.23
N VAL A 225 10.95 2.59 7.16
CA VAL A 225 12.10 2.50 6.26
C VAL A 225 11.65 2.57 4.79
N PHE A 226 10.58 1.87 4.44
CA PHE A 226 10.02 1.94 3.09
C PHE A 226 9.53 3.36 2.75
N ALA A 227 8.89 4.07 3.69
CA ALA A 227 8.47 5.46 3.53
C ALA A 227 9.67 6.39 3.21
N LEU A 228 10.76 6.24 3.97
CA LEU A 228 12.00 6.99 3.73
C LEU A 228 12.57 6.70 2.34
N MET A 229 12.59 5.44 1.91
CA MET A 229 13.02 5.05 0.58
C MET A 229 12.07 5.55 -0.53
N CYS A 230 10.80 5.79 -0.22
CA CYS A 230 9.85 6.46 -1.11
C CYS A 230 10.06 7.98 -1.20
N GLY A 231 11.08 8.54 -0.56
CA GLY A 231 11.45 9.95 -0.63
C GLY A 231 10.73 10.84 0.39
N ILE A 232 10.14 10.27 1.45
CA ILE A 232 9.50 11.04 2.53
C ILE A 232 10.55 11.42 3.56
N HIS A 233 11.19 12.58 3.37
CA HIS A 233 12.22 13.11 4.26
C HIS A 233 12.32 14.63 4.11
N PRO A 234 12.92 15.36 5.07
CA PRO A 234 13.19 16.78 4.91
C PRO A 234 14.06 17.06 3.69
N PRO A 235 13.91 18.23 3.07
CA PRO A 235 14.79 18.65 1.98
C PRO A 235 16.26 18.57 2.42
N ASN A 236 17.11 18.02 1.55
CA ASN A 236 18.56 17.83 1.79
C ASN A 236 18.95 16.87 2.92
N GLU A 237 18.01 16.15 3.52
CA GLU A 237 18.26 15.18 4.59
C GLU A 237 17.72 13.78 4.21
N PRO A 238 18.26 13.10 3.18
CA PRO A 238 17.67 11.87 2.62
C PRO A 238 17.66 10.68 3.59
N ASN A 239 18.44 10.74 4.67
CA ASN A 239 18.49 9.69 5.70
C ASN A 239 17.67 10.05 6.96
N SER A 240 16.98 11.21 6.96
CA SER A 240 16.26 11.69 8.14
C SER A 240 14.83 11.14 8.20
N MET A 241 14.49 10.46 9.26
CA MET A 241 13.12 10.03 9.56
C MET A 241 12.29 11.12 10.25
N ALA A 242 12.73 12.39 10.23
CA ALA A 242 12.04 13.49 10.91
C ALA A 242 10.59 13.70 10.45
N TYR A 243 10.23 13.31 9.25
CA TYR A 243 8.85 13.40 8.73
C TYR A 243 8.01 12.14 9.02
N ILE A 244 8.62 11.06 9.46
CA ILE A 244 8.00 9.75 9.61
C ILE A 244 7.70 9.48 11.10
N PRO A 245 6.54 8.90 11.47
CA PRO A 245 6.25 8.54 12.84
C PRO A 245 7.31 7.61 13.44
N SER A 246 7.71 7.89 14.68
CA SER A 246 8.79 7.16 15.37
C SER A 246 8.31 5.89 16.09
N SER A 247 7.00 5.74 16.26
CA SER A 247 6.38 4.62 16.98
C SER A 247 4.93 4.41 16.55
N VAL A 248 4.34 3.30 16.94
CA VAL A 248 2.90 3.03 16.75
C VAL A 248 2.03 4.09 17.44
N ALA A 249 2.45 4.59 18.60
CA ALA A 249 1.73 5.65 19.30
C ALA A 249 1.77 6.99 18.53
N ASP A 250 2.94 7.35 18.01
CA ASP A 250 3.14 8.55 17.19
C ASP A 250 2.37 8.44 15.86
N ALA A 251 2.37 7.25 15.25
CA ALA A 251 1.58 6.96 14.05
C ALA A 251 0.07 7.12 14.28
N LYS A 252 -0.43 6.67 15.44
CA LYS A 252 -1.84 6.89 15.84
C LYS A 252 -2.16 8.37 15.95
N ALA A 253 -1.25 9.17 16.53
CA ALA A 253 -1.41 10.62 16.66
C ALA A 253 -1.46 11.29 15.27
N PHE A 254 -0.50 10.99 14.40
CA PHE A 254 -0.50 11.47 13.00
C PHE A 254 -1.80 11.11 12.28
N TYR A 255 -2.19 9.84 12.31
CA TYR A 255 -3.34 9.37 11.55
C TYR A 255 -4.67 9.91 12.06
N ALA A 256 -4.76 10.19 13.38
CA ALA A 256 -5.92 10.87 13.96
C ALA A 256 -6.05 12.32 13.44
N GLU A 257 -4.94 13.07 13.37
CA GLU A 257 -4.95 14.42 12.80
C GLU A 257 -5.25 14.40 11.29
N PHE A 258 -4.64 13.48 10.54
CA PHE A 258 -4.97 13.28 9.12
C PHE A 258 -6.48 13.04 8.91
N GLY A 259 -7.08 12.16 9.72
CA GLY A 259 -8.51 11.87 9.63
C GLY A 259 -9.41 13.07 9.96
N LYS A 260 -9.03 13.91 10.96
CA LYS A 260 -9.75 15.15 11.27
C LYS A 260 -9.71 16.15 10.12
N ARG A 261 -8.58 16.23 9.42
CA ARG A 261 -8.34 17.20 8.34
C ARG A 261 -9.03 16.79 7.03
N HIS A 262 -9.02 15.49 6.72
CA HIS A 262 -9.30 15.02 5.36
C HIS A 262 -10.54 14.15 5.23
N TYR A 263 -11.01 13.49 6.28
CA TYR A 263 -12.19 12.63 6.15
C TYR A 263 -13.46 13.43 5.99
N THR A 264 -14.24 13.08 4.96
CA THR A 264 -15.51 13.74 4.65
C THR A 264 -16.67 12.74 4.61
N THR A 265 -17.86 13.24 4.32
CA THR A 265 -19.04 12.40 4.16
C THR A 265 -19.05 11.72 2.78
N ALA A 266 -19.80 10.61 2.65
CA ALA A 266 -19.99 9.92 1.38
C ALA A 266 -20.56 10.82 0.26
N LYS A 267 -21.34 11.84 0.61
CA LYS A 267 -21.91 12.78 -0.34
C LYS A 267 -20.84 13.72 -0.92
N GLU A 268 -19.87 14.10 -0.11
CA GLU A 268 -18.78 15.01 -0.49
C GLU A 268 -17.63 14.29 -1.18
N ASN A 269 -17.58 12.95 -1.10
CA ASN A 269 -16.52 12.12 -1.66
C ASN A 269 -17.09 10.95 -2.49
N PRO A 270 -17.71 11.23 -3.65
CA PRO A 270 -18.26 10.18 -4.52
C PRO A 270 -17.18 9.23 -5.06
N ASP A 271 -15.94 9.71 -5.30
CA ASP A 271 -14.81 8.88 -5.74
C ASP A 271 -14.48 7.81 -4.70
N GLY A 272 -14.41 8.16 -3.41
CA GLY A 272 -14.15 7.20 -2.35
C GLY A 272 -15.24 6.13 -2.21
N VAL A 273 -16.50 6.51 -2.42
CA VAL A 273 -17.63 5.57 -2.46
C VAL A 273 -17.53 4.61 -3.64
N GLU A 274 -17.14 5.11 -4.81
CA GLU A 274 -16.97 4.30 -6.02
C GLU A 274 -15.82 3.30 -5.84
N LEU A 275 -14.65 3.75 -5.35
CA LEU A 275 -13.49 2.92 -5.06
C LEU A 275 -13.83 1.82 -4.04
N THR A 276 -14.54 2.16 -2.98
CA THR A 276 -14.97 1.18 -1.96
C THR A 276 -15.95 0.16 -2.53
N ARG A 277 -16.89 0.60 -3.36
CA ARG A 277 -17.83 -0.32 -4.05
C ARG A 277 -17.09 -1.28 -4.97
N ALA A 278 -16.13 -0.78 -5.75
CA ALA A 278 -15.30 -1.60 -6.63
C ALA A 278 -14.47 -2.62 -5.85
N ASN A 279 -13.85 -2.20 -4.72
CA ASN A 279 -13.11 -3.08 -3.83
C ASN A 279 -14.00 -4.20 -3.25
N ILE A 280 -15.16 -3.86 -2.70
CA ILE A 280 -16.10 -4.85 -2.15
C ILE A 280 -16.60 -5.81 -3.25
N LYS A 281 -16.94 -5.29 -4.43
CA LYS A 281 -17.36 -6.11 -5.58
C LYS A 281 -16.30 -7.15 -5.92
N MET A 282 -15.06 -6.72 -6.00
CA MET A 282 -13.94 -7.60 -6.30
C MET A 282 -13.74 -8.66 -5.21
N LEU A 283 -13.69 -8.26 -3.93
CA LEU A 283 -13.55 -9.22 -2.82
C LEU A 283 -14.66 -10.28 -2.84
N LYS A 284 -15.89 -9.89 -3.15
CA LYS A 284 -17.00 -10.84 -3.35
C LYS A 284 -16.72 -11.82 -4.50
N HIS A 285 -16.07 -11.36 -5.58
CA HIS A 285 -15.73 -12.25 -6.70
C HIS A 285 -14.59 -13.22 -6.41
N MET A 286 -13.71 -12.90 -5.45
CA MET A 286 -12.67 -13.82 -4.97
C MET A 286 -13.27 -15.02 -4.20
N ILE A 287 -14.46 -14.88 -3.63
CA ILE A 287 -15.15 -15.99 -2.97
C ILE A 287 -15.65 -16.98 -4.05
N PRO A 288 -15.35 -18.27 -3.95
CA PRO A 288 -15.80 -19.29 -4.89
C PRO A 288 -17.32 -19.23 -5.13
N TRP A 289 -17.74 -19.38 -6.39
CA TRP A 289 -19.15 -19.21 -6.77
C TRP A 289 -20.16 -20.06 -5.98
N PRO A 290 -19.89 -21.33 -5.59
CA PRO A 290 -20.84 -22.09 -4.79
C PRO A 290 -21.08 -21.46 -3.41
N LEU A 291 -20.00 -20.93 -2.79
CA LEU A 291 -20.07 -20.26 -1.50
C LEU A 291 -20.81 -18.92 -1.59
N ARG A 292 -20.70 -18.23 -2.73
CA ARG A 292 -21.49 -17.00 -2.99
C ARG A 292 -22.98 -17.28 -3.08
N LEU A 293 -23.38 -18.40 -3.69
CA LEU A 293 -24.78 -18.83 -3.73
C LEU A 293 -25.33 -19.13 -2.32
N LEU A 294 -24.48 -19.58 -1.40
CA LEU A 294 -24.82 -19.76 0.01
C LEU A 294 -24.86 -18.43 0.80
N GLY A 295 -24.73 -17.28 0.13
CA GLY A 295 -24.81 -15.97 0.78
C GLY A 295 -23.49 -15.49 1.40
N LEU A 296 -22.38 -16.25 1.31
CA LEU A 296 -21.10 -15.88 1.91
C LEU A 296 -20.51 -14.56 1.33
N GLY A 297 -20.97 -14.09 0.18
CA GLY A 297 -20.64 -12.77 -0.33
C GLY A 297 -21.04 -11.61 0.58
N THR A 298 -22.00 -11.82 1.49
CA THR A 298 -22.43 -10.81 2.47
C THR A 298 -21.40 -10.60 3.60
N ILE A 299 -20.47 -11.52 3.77
CA ILE A 299 -19.39 -11.43 4.77
C ILE A 299 -18.48 -10.22 4.50
N VAL A 300 -18.20 -9.89 3.24
CA VAL A 300 -17.27 -8.79 2.89
C VAL A 300 -17.71 -7.44 3.47
N PRO A 301 -18.94 -6.94 3.24
CA PRO A 301 -19.39 -5.70 3.90
C PRO A 301 -19.37 -5.77 5.42
N VAL A 302 -19.61 -6.96 6.00
CA VAL A 302 -19.55 -7.15 7.47
C VAL A 302 -18.13 -6.96 7.98
N TYR A 303 -17.10 -7.50 7.29
CA TYR A 303 -15.70 -7.24 7.63
C TYR A 303 -15.39 -5.75 7.53
N VAL A 304 -15.79 -5.07 6.45
CA VAL A 304 -15.55 -3.63 6.29
C VAL A 304 -16.16 -2.86 7.45
N VAL A 305 -17.45 -3.06 7.76
CA VAL A 305 -18.12 -2.35 8.86
C VAL A 305 -17.49 -2.67 10.22
N HIS A 306 -17.07 -3.92 10.43
CA HIS A 306 -16.42 -4.32 11.69
C HIS A 306 -15.05 -3.66 11.87
N LEU A 307 -14.24 -3.63 10.82
CA LEU A 307 -12.85 -3.18 10.89
C LEU A 307 -12.72 -1.64 10.81
N VAL A 308 -13.55 -0.99 10.01
CA VAL A 308 -13.52 0.48 9.83
C VAL A 308 -14.41 1.19 10.86
N GLY A 309 -15.36 0.45 11.45
CA GLY A 309 -16.37 1.02 12.33
C GLY A 309 -17.58 1.59 11.57
N ILE A 310 -18.66 1.84 12.30
CA ILE A 310 -19.94 2.28 11.71
C ILE A 310 -19.79 3.64 11.01
N GLU A 311 -19.11 4.59 11.64
CA GLU A 311 -18.97 5.94 11.08
C GLU A 311 -18.03 5.95 9.87
N GLY A 312 -16.91 5.21 9.92
CA GLY A 312 -16.01 5.03 8.77
C GLY A 312 -16.73 4.37 7.58
N ALA A 313 -17.51 3.32 7.84
CA ALA A 313 -18.29 2.64 6.82
C ALA A 313 -19.32 3.58 6.14
N LYS A 314 -20.00 4.45 6.90
CA LYS A 314 -20.92 5.46 6.36
C LYS A 314 -20.20 6.45 5.44
N ARG A 315 -18.97 6.88 5.79
CA ARG A 315 -18.15 7.82 4.99
C ARG A 315 -17.84 7.27 3.59
N VAL A 316 -17.69 5.95 3.48
CA VAL A 316 -17.39 5.29 2.21
C VAL A 316 -18.61 4.60 1.58
N GLY A 317 -19.81 4.95 2.02
CA GLY A 317 -21.07 4.49 1.44
C GLY A 317 -21.43 3.03 1.72
N VAL A 318 -20.80 2.41 2.71
CA VAL A 318 -21.11 1.04 3.14
C VAL A 318 -22.19 1.09 4.22
N ARG A 319 -23.34 0.51 3.92
CA ARG A 319 -24.42 0.41 4.91
C ARG A 319 -24.12 -0.69 5.92
N PRO A 320 -24.23 -0.40 7.23
CA PRO A 320 -24.16 -1.44 8.23
C PRO A 320 -25.21 -2.50 7.95
N VAL A 321 -24.81 -3.75 7.88
CA VAL A 321 -25.73 -4.88 7.78
C VAL A 321 -26.36 -5.06 9.17
N TRP A 322 -27.54 -4.52 9.36
CA TRP A 322 -28.28 -4.62 10.62
C TRP A 322 -28.75 -6.05 10.84
N GLY A 323 -28.50 -6.55 12.03
CA GLY A 323 -29.38 -7.53 12.64
C GLY A 323 -28.90 -8.96 12.75
N HIS A 324 -27.63 -9.31 12.45
CA HIS A 324 -27.18 -10.69 12.73
C HIS A 324 -25.94 -10.76 13.63
N PRO A 325 -26.12 -10.81 14.97
CA PRO A 325 -25.04 -11.19 15.88
C PRO A 325 -24.42 -12.54 15.49
N LEU A 326 -25.23 -13.45 14.94
CA LEU A 326 -24.77 -14.74 14.37
C LEU A 326 -23.82 -14.54 13.17
N LEU A 327 -24.10 -13.58 12.27
CA LEU A 327 -23.22 -13.33 11.13
C LEU A 327 -21.87 -12.74 11.58
N LYS A 328 -21.89 -11.85 12.58
CA LYS A 328 -20.67 -11.33 13.20
C LYS A 328 -19.88 -12.43 13.90
N ALA A 329 -20.55 -13.27 14.67
CA ALA A 329 -19.93 -14.41 15.33
C ALA A 329 -19.32 -15.41 14.33
N SER A 330 -20.01 -15.68 13.20
CA SER A 330 -19.47 -16.54 12.14
C SER A 330 -18.25 -15.96 11.45
N VAL A 331 -18.21 -14.63 11.21
CA VAL A 331 -17.01 -13.94 10.68
C VAL A 331 -15.83 -14.15 11.61
N PHE A 332 -16.00 -13.96 12.92
CA PHE A 332 -14.94 -14.21 13.90
C PHE A 332 -14.51 -15.67 13.96
N ALA A 333 -15.46 -16.60 13.98
CA ALA A 333 -15.15 -18.02 14.02
C ALA A 333 -14.37 -18.45 12.77
N ILE A 334 -14.76 -17.99 11.59
CA ILE A 334 -14.05 -18.25 10.33
C ILE A 334 -12.64 -17.67 10.36
N THR A 335 -12.48 -16.40 10.76
CA THR A 335 -11.17 -15.75 10.83
C THR A 335 -10.25 -16.45 11.81
N ARG A 336 -10.75 -16.76 13.01
CA ARG A 336 -9.99 -17.52 14.02
C ARG A 336 -9.61 -18.91 13.52
N GLY A 337 -10.55 -19.63 12.88
CA GLY A 337 -10.29 -20.96 12.31
C GLY A 337 -9.20 -20.90 11.24
N ILE A 338 -9.30 -19.99 10.29
CA ILE A 338 -8.31 -19.82 9.24
C ILE A 338 -6.96 -19.37 9.83
N THR A 339 -6.96 -18.40 10.75
CA THR A 339 -5.73 -17.93 11.42
C THR A 339 -5.07 -19.03 12.23
N PHE A 340 -5.86 -19.87 12.92
CA PHE A 340 -5.35 -21.01 13.66
C PHE A 340 -4.71 -22.04 12.72
N VAL A 341 -5.38 -22.40 11.63
CA VAL A 341 -4.83 -23.30 10.61
C VAL A 341 -3.57 -22.71 10.00
N TRP A 342 -3.61 -21.43 9.62
CA TRP A 342 -2.46 -20.71 9.08
C TRP A 342 -1.27 -20.73 10.05
N ARG A 343 -1.48 -20.40 11.32
CA ARG A 343 -0.43 -20.45 12.35
C ARG A 343 0.10 -21.86 12.58
N LYS A 344 -0.77 -22.88 12.61
CA LYS A 344 -0.36 -24.29 12.75
C LYS A 344 0.46 -24.76 11.55
N LEU A 345 0.07 -24.39 10.34
CA LEU A 345 0.86 -24.67 9.13
C LEU A 345 2.22 -23.93 9.16
N ASN A 346 2.26 -22.78 9.84
CA ASN A 346 3.48 -21.96 9.98
C ASN A 346 4.32 -22.31 11.23
N THR A 347 3.86 -23.16 12.16
CA THR A 347 4.62 -23.59 13.34
C THR A 347 5.29 -24.95 13.17
N VAL A 348 5.12 -25.61 12.02
CA VAL A 348 5.81 -26.86 11.75
C VAL A 348 7.23 -26.55 11.32
N ASP A 349 8.12 -26.64 12.28
CA ASP A 349 9.57 -26.82 12.19
C ASP A 349 10.47 -25.58 12.06
N ASP A 350 10.93 -25.12 13.23
CA ASP A 350 12.08 -24.19 13.37
C ASP A 350 13.44 -24.87 13.06
N SER A 351 13.47 -26.17 12.74
CA SER A 351 14.72 -26.94 12.79
C SER A 351 15.34 -27.36 11.47
N ALA A 352 14.68 -27.27 10.33
CA ALA A 352 15.29 -27.78 9.10
C ALA A 352 15.09 -26.99 7.80
N ASP A 353 14.08 -26.14 7.65
CA ASP A 353 13.86 -25.53 6.33
C ASP A 353 13.11 -24.18 6.36
N GLY A 354 13.78 -23.12 6.79
CA GLY A 354 13.31 -21.73 6.56
C GLY A 354 12.93 -21.44 5.09
N ASN A 355 13.36 -22.31 4.17
CA ASN A 355 13.01 -22.27 2.76
C ASN A 355 11.60 -22.77 2.44
N VAL A 356 11.02 -23.72 3.18
CA VAL A 356 9.68 -24.28 2.90
C VAL A 356 8.61 -23.24 3.27
N HIS A 357 8.76 -22.55 4.39
CA HIS A 357 7.85 -21.47 4.81
C HIS A 357 7.92 -20.25 3.88
N ARG A 358 9.12 -19.85 3.47
CA ARG A 358 9.33 -18.83 2.42
C ARG A 358 8.60 -19.20 1.15
N THR A 359 8.72 -20.45 0.73
CA THR A 359 8.13 -20.95 -0.49
C THR A 359 6.61 -20.98 -0.40
N PHE A 360 6.02 -21.42 0.71
CA PHE A 360 4.56 -21.57 0.82
C PHE A 360 3.81 -20.24 0.97
N SER A 361 4.30 -19.30 1.77
CA SER A 361 3.69 -17.96 1.87
C SER A 361 3.87 -17.18 0.57
N ASN A 362 5.05 -17.24 -0.03
CA ASN A 362 5.29 -16.68 -1.36
C ASN A 362 4.48 -17.40 -2.42
N ILE A 363 4.37 -18.73 -2.39
CA ILE A 363 3.56 -19.51 -3.33
C ILE A 363 2.06 -19.26 -3.13
N ALA A 364 1.54 -19.21 -1.93
CA ALA A 364 0.11 -18.97 -1.69
C ALA A 364 -0.30 -17.56 -2.14
N MET A 365 0.54 -16.55 -1.86
CA MET A 365 0.31 -15.18 -2.30
C MET A 365 0.64 -15.01 -3.80
N GLN A 366 1.72 -15.63 -4.27
CA GLN A 366 2.08 -15.70 -5.69
C GLN A 366 1.01 -16.47 -6.48
N PHE A 367 0.46 -17.56 -5.94
CA PHE A 367 -0.62 -18.33 -6.54
C PHE A 367 -1.93 -17.52 -6.65
N LEU A 368 -2.26 -16.68 -5.65
CA LEU A 368 -3.37 -15.73 -5.76
C LEU A 368 -3.12 -14.69 -6.87
N VAL A 369 -1.87 -14.28 -7.04
CA VAL A 369 -1.43 -13.35 -8.09
C VAL A 369 -1.35 -14.06 -9.44
N ASP A 370 -0.73 -15.24 -9.52
CA ASP A 370 -0.43 -15.92 -10.79
C ASP A 370 -1.64 -16.67 -11.37
N GLN A 371 -2.49 -17.28 -10.54
CA GLN A 371 -3.62 -18.09 -11.01
C GLN A 371 -4.69 -17.31 -11.77
N LYS A 372 -4.80 -15.99 -11.55
CA LYS A 372 -5.79 -15.14 -12.22
C LYS A 372 -5.22 -14.18 -13.25
N PHE A 373 -3.91 -13.97 -13.28
CA PHE A 373 -3.31 -12.86 -14.04
C PHE A 373 -2.11 -13.23 -14.90
N GLY A 374 -1.66 -14.50 -14.88
CA GLY A 374 -0.62 -14.98 -15.77
C GLY A 374 0.75 -14.28 -15.65
N GLY A 375 1.02 -13.56 -14.55
CA GLY A 375 2.30 -12.90 -14.35
C GLY A 375 2.23 -11.58 -13.57
N GLN A 376 3.37 -10.94 -13.41
CA GLN A 376 3.51 -9.64 -12.73
C GLN A 376 2.73 -8.55 -13.47
N VAL A 377 2.03 -7.70 -12.70
CA VAL A 377 1.42 -6.48 -13.26
C VAL A 377 2.50 -5.62 -13.91
N GLU A 378 2.29 -5.26 -15.17
CA GLU A 378 3.24 -4.49 -15.94
C GLU A 378 3.42 -3.09 -15.32
N PHE A 379 4.67 -2.73 -15.02
CA PHE A 379 5.00 -1.40 -14.52
C PHE A 379 5.13 -0.42 -15.69
N THR A 380 4.41 0.68 -15.61
CA THR A 380 4.48 1.76 -16.60
C THR A 380 4.48 3.10 -15.87
N ILE A 381 5.32 4.04 -16.28
CA ILE A 381 5.24 5.43 -15.80
C ILE A 381 4.16 6.14 -16.63
N PRO A 382 3.05 6.57 -16.02
CA PRO A 382 2.00 7.23 -16.77
C PRO A 382 2.38 8.68 -17.05
N VAL A 383 2.30 9.10 -18.31
CA VAL A 383 2.55 10.50 -18.70
C VAL A 383 1.38 11.09 -19.50
N THR A 384 0.40 10.25 -19.82
CA THR A 384 -0.89 10.65 -20.42
C THR A 384 -2.02 9.91 -19.74
N LEU A 385 -3.25 10.44 -19.81
CA LEU A 385 -4.44 9.72 -19.32
C LEU A 385 -4.59 8.36 -19.99
N GLN A 386 -4.24 8.24 -21.27
CA GLN A 386 -4.29 6.98 -21.99
C GLN A 386 -3.29 5.96 -21.45
N ASN A 387 -2.05 6.39 -21.15
CA ASN A 387 -1.05 5.53 -20.51
C ASN A 387 -1.55 5.08 -19.12
N LEU A 388 -2.12 6.00 -18.35
CA LEU A 388 -2.68 5.71 -17.04
C LEU A 388 -3.84 4.70 -17.14
N HIS A 389 -4.70 4.80 -18.17
CA HIS A 389 -5.76 3.83 -18.43
C HIS A 389 -5.22 2.46 -18.89
N ASN A 390 -4.07 2.45 -19.58
CA ASN A 390 -3.47 1.24 -20.13
C ASN A 390 -2.50 0.54 -19.17
N MET A 391 -2.19 1.14 -18.00
CA MET A 391 -1.28 0.55 -16.98
C MET A 391 -1.70 -0.85 -16.53
N VAL A 392 -2.90 -1.23 -16.84
CA VAL A 392 -3.52 -2.46 -16.38
C VAL A 392 -4.22 -3.12 -17.56
N LYS A 393 -3.49 -3.41 -18.62
CA LYS A 393 -3.98 -4.38 -19.62
C LYS A 393 -3.80 -5.77 -19.00
N THR A 394 -4.91 -6.41 -18.69
CA THR A 394 -4.97 -7.88 -18.60
C THR A 394 -4.67 -8.45 -19.97
N PRO A 395 -3.87 -9.52 -20.09
CA PRO A 395 -3.71 -10.27 -21.30
C PRO A 395 -5.02 -10.83 -21.80
#